data_18a3f49c488348fda53da469d59acd1d
#
_entry.id   18a3f49c488348fda53da469d59acd1d
#
_cell.length_a   1.000
_cell.length_b   1.000
_cell.length_c   1.000
_cell.angle_alpha   90.00
_cell.angle_beta   90.00
_cell.angle_gamma   90.00
#
_symmetry.space_group_name_H-M   'P 1'
#
loop_
_entity.id
_entity.type
_entity.pdbx_description
1 polymer ?
#
loop_
_entity_poly.entity_id
_entity_poly.type
_entity_poly.pdbx_seq_one_letter_code
_entity_poly.pdbx_strand_id
1 'polypeptide(L)'
;MPVIEVPLGEFLPAFPKQNNPGCIVANNCIPAEGGYAPFFGADERATTVTQSGGGTASTFLGPVRGATLFFRNDGSPLIVGGSETRLFARVGSAATETAVVASVIDGEFWDFAQFNDFVFATSLANDPYYLTDVDSDVSWSALPGSPPKARYCERFADFLMLGYIDGAPTRIQWSSFNSPATTWAADRLTQAGYADLDPRFGPITALVGGRYPMVFQERGISLVQYVGPPTVWRVSVVSEDRGCIAPFSVATIGSQTYFLSQDGFYMTNGSEFAPIGSQKVNKWFFGEVDNSAISRTQAAVDWANRSIIWSFRSVGSATYDRLLVYSWEQNRFSTATVTSDWLVGSRLDATSLEDLDALFATLEDVTPSMDSEIWLAGDRVLGAFISSGATATYNTFNGDALQADWELGAFQPAPGSRAFVSEAQAVVEASDWTMQIAAVAADNQRMETVSAYGAPGVDGAVPLRADGKEMRLALRMPSAAVWTRAQAVQLTYRGSGRR
;
A
#
# COMPACT_ATOMS: atom_id res chain seq x y z
N MET A 1 17.23 3.15 -41.77
CA MET A 1 17.47 4.30 -40.87
C MET A 1 18.03 3.76 -39.56
N PRO A 2 18.85 4.52 -38.83
CA PRO A 2 19.28 4.06 -37.50
C PRO A 2 18.07 3.96 -36.57
N VAL A 3 18.15 2.96 -35.69
CA VAL A 3 17.16 2.71 -34.64
C VAL A 3 17.82 2.95 -33.28
N ILE A 4 17.13 3.64 -32.38
CA ILE A 4 17.54 3.80 -31.00
C ILE A 4 16.47 3.17 -30.11
N GLU A 5 16.90 2.42 -29.10
CA GLU A 5 16.03 1.88 -28.08
C GLU A 5 16.13 2.74 -26.82
N VAL A 6 14.97 3.18 -26.33
CA VAL A 6 14.83 3.97 -25.11
C VAL A 6 14.08 3.14 -24.09
N PRO A 7 14.74 2.65 -23.03
CA PRO A 7 14.07 1.83 -22.03
C PRO A 7 13.06 2.64 -21.21
N LEU A 8 11.99 2.00 -20.77
CA LEU A 8 11.11 2.53 -19.72
C LEU A 8 11.88 2.46 -18.39
N GLY A 9 12.57 3.56 -18.09
CA GLY A 9 13.45 3.67 -16.94
C GLY A 9 12.71 3.75 -15.62
N GLU A 10 13.43 4.06 -14.54
CA GLU A 10 12.88 4.27 -13.22
C GLU A 10 11.98 5.51 -13.18
N PHE A 11 10.91 5.48 -12.38
CA PHE A 11 10.07 6.65 -12.12
C PHE A 11 10.83 7.66 -11.24
N LEU A 12 11.20 8.78 -11.84
CA LEU A 12 12.02 9.84 -11.25
C LEU A 12 11.38 11.23 -11.40
N PRO A 13 10.19 11.47 -10.86
CA PRO A 13 9.45 12.71 -11.07
C PRO A 13 10.12 13.93 -10.44
N ALA A 14 11.05 13.73 -9.51
CA ALA A 14 11.79 14.81 -8.87
C ALA A 14 12.89 15.41 -9.75
N PHE A 15 13.30 14.71 -10.82
CA PHE A 15 14.30 15.19 -11.76
C PHE A 15 13.70 16.16 -12.80
N PRO A 16 14.47 17.16 -13.26
CA PRO A 16 14.05 18.01 -14.36
C PRO A 16 13.81 17.20 -15.63
N LYS A 17 12.81 17.58 -16.41
CA LYS A 17 12.41 16.88 -17.65
C LYS A 17 13.56 16.67 -18.63
N GLN A 18 14.49 17.65 -18.76
CA GLN A 18 15.59 17.63 -19.72
C GLN A 18 16.73 16.66 -19.40
N ASN A 19 16.92 16.32 -18.13
CA ASN A 19 18.03 15.47 -17.67
C ASN A 19 17.53 14.28 -16.87
N ASN A 20 16.29 13.88 -17.10
CA ASN A 20 15.72 12.73 -16.43
C ASN A 20 16.13 11.45 -17.16
N PRO A 21 16.90 10.56 -16.54
CA PRO A 21 17.32 9.30 -17.15
C PRO A 21 16.23 8.24 -17.18
N GLY A 22 15.08 8.50 -16.57
CA GLY A 22 13.97 7.57 -16.41
C GLY A 22 12.64 8.13 -16.90
N CYS A 23 11.57 7.76 -16.21
CA CYS A 23 10.22 8.22 -16.48
C CYS A 23 9.85 9.39 -15.56
N ILE A 24 9.19 10.40 -16.12
CA ILE A 24 8.58 11.52 -15.40
C ILE A 24 7.20 11.08 -14.86
N VAL A 25 6.51 10.25 -15.65
CA VAL A 25 5.23 9.62 -15.30
C VAL A 25 5.39 8.11 -15.45
N ALA A 26 4.92 7.35 -14.48
CA ALA A 26 4.71 5.91 -14.53
C ALA A 26 3.47 5.63 -13.68
N ASN A 27 2.31 5.71 -14.30
CA ASN A 27 1.02 5.63 -13.61
C ASN A 27 0.26 4.36 -14.00
N ASN A 28 -0.47 3.78 -13.04
CA ASN A 28 -1.26 2.55 -13.17
C ASN A 28 -0.42 1.35 -13.64
N CYS A 29 0.79 1.25 -13.12
CA CYS A 29 1.70 0.17 -13.41
C CYS A 29 2.51 -0.22 -12.16
N ILE A 30 3.05 -1.42 -12.15
CA ILE A 30 3.89 -1.97 -11.07
C ILE A 30 5.30 -2.16 -11.62
N PRO A 31 6.36 -1.71 -10.92
CA PRO A 31 7.72 -1.99 -11.33
C PRO A 31 7.99 -3.50 -11.35
N ALA A 32 8.47 -4.02 -12.47
CA ALA A 32 8.79 -5.41 -12.69
C ALA A 32 10.19 -5.58 -13.28
N GLU A 33 10.67 -6.80 -13.35
CA GLU A 33 11.97 -7.09 -13.95
C GLU A 33 12.02 -6.66 -15.43
N GLY A 34 12.96 -5.78 -15.74
CA GLY A 34 13.15 -5.26 -17.08
C GLY A 34 12.10 -4.24 -17.57
N GLY A 35 11.18 -3.77 -16.69
CA GLY A 35 10.16 -2.80 -17.12
C GLY A 35 9.04 -2.63 -16.10
N TYR A 36 7.80 -2.70 -16.57
CA TYR A 36 6.58 -2.53 -15.78
C TYR A 36 5.54 -3.60 -16.14
N ALA A 37 4.74 -3.97 -15.14
CA ALA A 37 3.56 -4.84 -15.25
C ALA A 37 2.27 -4.02 -15.03
N PRO A 38 1.08 -4.53 -15.42
CA PRO A 38 -0.18 -3.84 -15.21
C PRO A 38 -0.52 -3.69 -13.72
N PHE A 39 -1.15 -2.56 -13.37
CA PHE A 39 -1.92 -2.43 -12.14
C PHE A 39 -3.39 -2.68 -12.48
N PHE A 40 -4.01 -3.63 -11.77
CA PHE A 40 -5.39 -4.03 -12.01
C PHE A 40 -6.37 -3.13 -11.26
N GLY A 41 -7.55 -2.94 -11.83
CA GLY A 41 -8.65 -2.23 -11.21
C GLY A 41 -9.26 -2.99 -10.03
N ALA A 42 -10.01 -2.27 -9.23
CA ALA A 42 -10.76 -2.85 -8.13
C ALA A 42 -11.97 -3.63 -8.67
N ASP A 43 -12.15 -4.85 -8.17
CA ASP A 43 -13.28 -5.73 -8.44
C ASP A 43 -14.02 -5.97 -7.13
N GLU A 44 -15.33 -5.67 -7.12
CA GLU A 44 -16.14 -5.79 -5.91
C GLU A 44 -16.37 -7.25 -5.55
N ARG A 45 -16.09 -7.60 -4.30
CA ARG A 45 -16.35 -8.94 -3.77
C ARG A 45 -17.68 -9.00 -3.06
N ALA A 46 -18.53 -9.90 -3.52
CA ALA A 46 -19.82 -10.17 -2.90
C ALA A 46 -19.61 -10.43 -1.40
N THR A 47 -20.30 -9.67 -0.56
CA THR A 47 -20.23 -9.80 0.88
C THR A 47 -21.62 -9.76 1.47
N THR A 48 -21.96 -10.72 2.32
CA THR A 48 -23.20 -10.72 3.11
C THR A 48 -22.85 -10.24 4.51
N VAL A 49 -23.25 -9.04 4.85
CA VAL A 49 -22.98 -8.40 6.13
C VAL A 49 -24.16 -8.61 7.07
N THR A 50 -23.96 -9.32 8.17
CA THR A 50 -24.93 -9.41 9.28
C THR A 50 -24.76 -8.19 10.16
N GLN A 51 -25.75 -7.32 10.18
CA GLN A 51 -25.72 -6.07 10.92
C GLN A 51 -26.04 -6.27 12.40
N SER A 52 -25.42 -5.46 13.27
CA SER A 52 -25.79 -5.38 14.67
C SER A 52 -27.26 -4.91 14.79
N GLY A 53 -28.12 -5.82 15.27
CA GLY A 53 -29.56 -5.59 15.32
C GLY A 53 -30.40 -6.53 14.44
N GLY A 54 -29.74 -7.46 13.69
CA GLY A 54 -30.39 -8.62 13.06
C GLY A 54 -30.85 -8.41 11.62
N GLY A 55 -30.33 -7.41 10.90
CA GLY A 55 -30.50 -7.28 9.44
C GLY A 55 -29.30 -7.84 8.67
N THR A 56 -29.50 -8.08 7.35
CA THR A 56 -28.42 -8.38 6.41
C THR A 56 -28.33 -7.31 5.35
N ALA A 57 -27.10 -6.98 4.93
CA ALA A 57 -26.80 -6.03 3.85
C ALA A 57 -25.69 -6.61 2.95
N SER A 58 -25.51 -6.04 1.76
CA SER A 58 -24.37 -6.34 0.87
C SER A 58 -23.19 -5.39 1.07
N THR A 59 -23.29 -4.41 1.97
CA THR A 59 -22.29 -3.36 2.20
C THR A 59 -22.07 -3.15 3.69
N PHE A 60 -20.88 -2.71 4.05
CA PHE A 60 -20.52 -2.27 5.40
C PHE A 60 -21.09 -0.88 5.68
N LEU A 61 -21.35 -0.59 6.95
CA LEU A 61 -21.92 0.69 7.37
C LEU A 61 -20.82 1.73 7.61
N GLY A 62 -20.80 2.76 6.79
CA GLY A 62 -19.88 3.90 6.86
C GLY A 62 -18.51 3.64 6.23
N PRO A 63 -17.71 4.70 6.05
CA PRO A 63 -16.32 4.59 5.61
C PRO A 63 -15.48 3.77 6.58
N VAL A 64 -14.62 2.90 6.05
CA VAL A 64 -13.70 2.08 6.86
C VAL A 64 -12.53 2.94 7.34
N ARG A 65 -12.29 2.90 8.66
CA ARG A 65 -11.26 3.67 9.36
C ARG A 65 -10.18 2.79 9.98
N GLY A 66 -9.95 1.64 9.41
CA GLY A 66 -8.95 0.67 9.82
C GLY A 66 -9.39 -0.71 9.43
N ALA A 67 -8.50 -1.49 8.83
CA ALA A 67 -8.71 -2.90 8.53
C ALA A 67 -7.37 -3.61 8.38
N THR A 68 -7.35 -4.89 8.71
CA THR A 68 -6.18 -5.73 8.54
C THR A 68 -6.57 -7.17 8.27
N LEU A 69 -5.64 -7.95 7.72
CA LEU A 69 -5.78 -9.37 7.47
C LEU A 69 -5.05 -10.16 8.55
N PHE A 70 -5.76 -11.07 9.18
CA PHE A 70 -5.19 -12.12 10.02
C PHE A 70 -5.47 -13.50 9.41
N PHE A 71 -4.84 -14.51 9.96
CA PHE A 71 -5.06 -15.89 9.56
C PHE A 71 -5.59 -16.69 10.74
N ARG A 72 -6.55 -17.54 10.46
CA ARG A 72 -7.04 -18.57 11.36
C ARG A 72 -6.01 -19.69 11.49
N ASN A 73 -6.19 -20.55 12.47
CA ASN A 73 -5.29 -21.69 12.68
C ASN A 73 -5.34 -22.70 11.53
N ASP A 74 -6.44 -22.75 10.77
CA ASP A 74 -6.59 -23.53 9.54
C ASP A 74 -5.95 -22.88 8.30
N GLY A 75 -5.39 -21.68 8.43
CA GLY A 75 -4.80 -20.89 7.33
C GLY A 75 -5.79 -20.05 6.53
N SER A 76 -7.09 -20.12 6.83
CA SER A 76 -8.09 -19.29 6.17
C SER A 76 -7.97 -17.81 6.54
N PRO A 77 -8.27 -16.89 5.61
CA PRO A 77 -8.17 -15.45 5.88
C PRO A 77 -9.31 -14.95 6.75
N LEU A 78 -8.97 -14.12 7.74
CA LEU A 78 -9.90 -13.33 8.53
C LEU A 78 -9.59 -11.85 8.33
N ILE A 79 -10.48 -11.11 7.68
CA ILE A 79 -10.35 -9.66 7.52
C ILE A 79 -11.17 -9.01 8.64
N VAL A 80 -10.48 -8.23 9.46
CA VAL A 80 -11.11 -7.42 10.49
C VAL A 80 -11.00 -5.94 10.14
N GLY A 81 -11.97 -5.17 10.58
CA GLY A 81 -11.93 -3.73 10.37
C GLY A 81 -12.98 -2.99 11.19
N GLY A 82 -12.93 -1.69 11.08
CA GLY A 82 -13.86 -0.83 11.78
C GLY A 82 -14.20 0.44 11.00
N SER A 83 -15.44 0.86 11.14
CA SER A 83 -15.95 2.13 10.67
C SER A 83 -16.12 3.10 11.85
N GLU A 84 -16.81 4.20 11.63
CA GLU A 84 -17.11 5.16 12.68
C GLU A 84 -17.85 4.54 13.87
N THR A 85 -18.83 3.66 13.60
CA THR A 85 -19.76 3.14 14.62
C THR A 85 -19.81 1.63 14.70
N ARG A 86 -19.01 0.93 13.93
CA ARG A 86 -19.01 -0.53 13.83
C ARG A 86 -17.60 -1.10 13.80
N LEU A 87 -17.43 -2.25 14.42
CA LEU A 87 -16.34 -3.20 14.16
C LEU A 87 -16.92 -4.37 13.37
N PHE A 88 -16.15 -4.95 12.47
CA PHE A 88 -16.57 -6.12 11.70
C PHE A 88 -15.47 -7.18 11.63
N ALA A 89 -15.90 -8.41 11.41
CA ALA A 89 -15.06 -9.54 11.07
C ALA A 89 -15.64 -10.23 9.83
N ARG A 90 -14.82 -10.43 8.78
CA ARG A 90 -15.21 -11.05 7.51
C ARG A 90 -14.43 -12.35 7.31
N VAL A 91 -15.16 -13.40 6.97
CA VAL A 91 -14.65 -14.73 6.66
C VAL A 91 -15.31 -15.19 5.36
N GLY A 92 -14.52 -15.47 4.33
CA GLY A 92 -15.05 -15.72 3.01
C GLY A 92 -15.96 -14.58 2.55
N SER A 93 -17.18 -14.89 2.08
CA SER A 93 -18.18 -13.90 1.69
C SER A 93 -19.08 -13.40 2.83
N ALA A 94 -18.94 -13.90 4.06
CA ALA A 94 -19.74 -13.50 5.20
C ALA A 94 -18.98 -12.51 6.10
N ALA A 95 -19.68 -11.48 6.58
CA ALA A 95 -19.16 -10.56 7.57
C ALA A 95 -20.19 -10.32 8.67
N THR A 96 -19.71 -10.05 9.89
CA THR A 96 -20.56 -9.70 11.04
C THR A 96 -20.11 -8.37 11.61
N GLU A 97 -21.05 -7.44 11.77
CA GLU A 97 -20.83 -6.14 12.39
C GLU A 97 -21.26 -6.13 13.86
N THR A 98 -20.42 -5.51 14.69
CA THR A 98 -20.71 -5.24 16.10
C THR A 98 -20.72 -3.72 16.33
N ALA A 99 -21.75 -3.18 16.95
CA ALA A 99 -21.83 -1.77 17.31
C ALA A 99 -20.81 -1.43 18.41
N VAL A 100 -20.12 -0.28 18.26
CA VAL A 100 -19.20 0.25 19.27
C VAL A 100 -19.91 1.28 20.16
N VAL A 101 -19.37 1.51 21.35
CA VAL A 101 -19.98 2.39 22.35
C VAL A 101 -19.87 3.88 21.97
N ALA A 102 -18.69 4.28 21.48
CA ALA A 102 -18.43 5.65 21.08
C ALA A 102 -17.98 5.72 19.61
N SER A 103 -18.46 6.74 18.88
CA SER A 103 -18.06 6.95 17.49
C SER A 103 -16.58 7.31 17.39
N VAL A 104 -15.89 6.67 16.46
CA VAL A 104 -14.53 7.03 16.05
C VAL A 104 -14.63 8.18 15.06
N ILE A 105 -14.28 9.37 15.51
CA ILE A 105 -14.42 10.60 14.71
C ILE A 105 -13.41 10.67 13.57
N ASP A 106 -13.58 11.62 12.68
CA ASP A 106 -12.63 11.85 11.59
C ASP A 106 -11.23 12.21 12.12
N GLY A 107 -10.19 11.59 11.54
CA GLY A 107 -8.83 11.70 12.03
C GLY A 107 -8.42 10.67 13.10
N GLU A 108 -9.37 9.90 13.64
CA GLU A 108 -9.10 8.73 14.49
C GLU A 108 -9.34 7.44 13.70
N PHE A 109 -8.64 6.37 14.11
CA PHE A 109 -8.59 5.12 13.39
C PHE A 109 -8.70 3.95 14.34
N TRP A 110 -9.01 2.79 13.78
CA TRP A 110 -8.88 1.50 14.43
C TRP A 110 -7.53 0.90 14.12
N ASP A 111 -6.89 0.35 15.15
CA ASP A 111 -5.70 -0.47 15.04
C ASP A 111 -5.95 -1.86 15.58
N PHE A 112 -5.29 -2.87 15.00
CA PHE A 112 -5.59 -4.26 15.26
C PHE A 112 -4.31 -5.06 15.50
N ALA A 113 -4.38 -6.01 16.44
CA ALA A 113 -3.30 -6.94 16.72
C ALA A 113 -3.83 -8.35 16.96
N GLN A 114 -3.09 -9.36 16.51
CA GLN A 114 -3.36 -10.76 16.82
C GLN A 114 -2.38 -11.25 17.89
N PHE A 115 -2.91 -11.88 18.91
CA PHE A 115 -2.13 -12.52 19.98
C PHE A 115 -2.67 -13.93 20.23
N ASN A 116 -1.99 -14.94 19.71
CA ASN A 116 -2.47 -16.33 19.68
C ASN A 116 -3.87 -16.40 19.02
N ASP A 117 -4.86 -16.97 19.73
CA ASP A 117 -6.23 -17.11 19.24
C ASP A 117 -7.07 -15.84 19.40
N PHE A 118 -6.52 -14.80 20.03
CA PHE A 118 -7.23 -13.54 20.25
C PHE A 118 -6.89 -12.53 19.15
N VAL A 119 -7.89 -11.76 18.76
CA VAL A 119 -7.70 -10.56 17.91
C VAL A 119 -8.18 -9.34 18.68
N PHE A 120 -7.40 -8.30 18.72
CA PHE A 120 -7.68 -7.05 19.46
C PHE A 120 -7.93 -5.90 18.52
N ALA A 121 -8.81 -5.01 18.92
CA ALA A 121 -9.10 -3.75 18.24
C ALA A 121 -9.02 -2.58 19.22
N THR A 122 -8.30 -1.53 18.88
CA THR A 122 -8.14 -0.34 19.70
C THR A 122 -8.48 0.93 18.94
N SER A 123 -9.03 1.90 19.64
CA SER A 123 -9.20 3.28 19.21
C SER A 123 -9.18 4.18 20.44
N LEU A 124 -8.77 5.44 20.29
CA LEU A 124 -8.73 6.35 21.44
C LEU A 124 -10.13 6.66 21.99
N ALA A 125 -11.18 6.55 21.17
CA ALA A 125 -12.56 6.80 21.56
C ALA A 125 -13.16 5.71 22.46
N ASN A 126 -12.75 4.47 22.26
CA ASN A 126 -13.35 3.30 22.90
C ASN A 126 -12.36 2.55 23.82
N ASP A 127 -12.89 1.85 24.79
CA ASP A 127 -12.14 0.80 25.45
C ASP A 127 -11.79 -0.30 24.43
N PRO A 128 -10.63 -0.97 24.55
CA PRO A 128 -10.25 -2.01 23.62
C PRO A 128 -11.29 -3.13 23.51
N TYR A 129 -11.48 -3.61 22.28
CA TYR A 129 -12.31 -4.78 21.97
C TYR A 129 -11.47 -5.98 21.62
N TYR A 130 -12.06 -7.17 21.70
CA TYR A 130 -11.40 -8.40 21.29
C TYR A 130 -12.37 -9.44 20.72
N LEU A 131 -11.84 -10.33 19.88
CA LEU A 131 -12.43 -11.61 19.53
C LEU A 131 -11.77 -12.66 20.42
N THR A 132 -12.57 -13.54 21.01
CA THR A 132 -12.07 -14.54 22.00
C THR A 132 -11.41 -15.75 21.35
N ASP A 133 -11.73 -16.00 20.07
CA ASP A 133 -11.23 -17.13 19.33
C ASP A 133 -11.24 -16.79 17.84
N VAL A 134 -10.06 -16.73 17.25
CA VAL A 134 -9.86 -16.38 15.82
C VAL A 134 -10.56 -17.36 14.87
N ASP A 135 -10.76 -18.62 15.30
CA ASP A 135 -11.33 -19.66 14.42
C ASP A 135 -12.86 -19.66 14.40
N SER A 136 -13.48 -19.27 15.50
CA SER A 136 -14.94 -19.40 15.65
C SER A 136 -15.67 -18.09 15.92
N ASP A 137 -15.01 -17.09 16.51
CA ASP A 137 -15.66 -15.85 16.94
C ASP A 137 -15.61 -14.81 15.82
N VAL A 138 -16.74 -14.16 15.58
CA VAL A 138 -16.89 -13.05 14.62
C VAL A 138 -17.55 -11.82 15.25
N SER A 139 -17.85 -11.88 16.55
CA SER A 139 -18.54 -10.83 17.30
C SER A 139 -17.61 -10.21 18.33
N TRP A 140 -17.38 -8.91 18.23
CA TRP A 140 -16.48 -8.19 19.11
C TRP A 140 -17.08 -7.98 20.49
N SER A 141 -16.27 -8.18 21.53
CA SER A 141 -16.60 -7.97 22.93
C SER A 141 -15.64 -6.98 23.58
N ALA A 142 -16.04 -6.28 24.62
CA ALA A 142 -15.14 -5.40 25.37
C ALA A 142 -14.05 -6.23 26.06
N LEU A 143 -12.80 -5.79 25.95
CA LEU A 143 -11.67 -6.48 26.58
C LEU A 143 -11.74 -6.35 28.10
N PRO A 144 -11.78 -7.46 28.86
CA PRO A 144 -11.79 -7.42 30.30
C PRO A 144 -10.43 -7.03 30.90
N GLY A 145 -10.37 -6.85 32.22
CA GLY A 145 -9.14 -6.52 32.95
C GLY A 145 -8.84 -5.03 33.03
N SER A 146 -9.77 -4.16 32.61
CA SER A 146 -9.65 -2.70 32.64
C SER A 146 -8.43 -2.17 31.85
N PRO A 147 -8.31 -2.52 30.56
CA PRO A 147 -7.28 -1.96 29.70
C PRO A 147 -7.48 -0.44 29.55
N PRO A 148 -6.42 0.35 29.40
CA PRO A 148 -6.57 1.76 29.07
C PRO A 148 -6.99 1.94 27.63
N LYS A 149 -7.68 3.05 27.29
CA LYS A 149 -7.91 3.47 25.93
C LYS A 149 -6.58 3.82 25.28
N ALA A 150 -6.36 3.35 24.05
CA ALA A 150 -5.12 3.55 23.32
C ALA A 150 -5.38 3.67 21.81
N ARG A 151 -4.49 4.38 21.10
CA ARG A 151 -4.56 4.46 19.63
C ARG A 151 -4.03 3.23 18.94
N TYR A 152 -2.95 2.65 19.48
CA TYR A 152 -2.19 1.60 18.82
C TYR A 152 -2.10 0.37 19.70
N CYS A 153 -2.16 -0.79 19.08
CA CYS A 153 -1.91 -2.06 19.73
C CYS A 153 -1.03 -2.94 18.86
N GLU A 154 -0.15 -3.71 19.49
CA GLU A 154 0.70 -4.65 18.78
C GLU A 154 1.19 -5.75 19.72
N ARG A 155 1.48 -6.93 19.18
CA ARG A 155 2.08 -8.02 19.92
C ARG A 155 3.59 -7.83 20.06
N PHE A 156 4.07 -7.72 21.30
CA PHE A 156 5.49 -7.74 21.65
C PHE A 156 5.82 -9.00 22.45
N ALA A 157 6.46 -9.97 21.83
CA ALA A 157 6.70 -11.28 22.40
C ALA A 157 5.38 -11.92 22.97
N ASP A 158 5.32 -12.15 24.27
CA ASP A 158 4.17 -12.75 24.95
C ASP A 158 3.31 -11.71 25.69
N PHE A 159 3.28 -10.48 25.21
CA PHE A 159 2.49 -9.37 25.74
C PHE A 159 1.73 -8.67 24.63
N LEU A 160 0.53 -8.20 24.94
CA LEU A 160 -0.15 -7.21 24.15
C LEU A 160 0.34 -5.83 24.63
N MET A 161 0.92 -5.05 23.72
CA MET A 161 1.41 -3.69 23.96
C MET A 161 0.41 -2.69 23.42
N LEU A 162 0.06 -1.70 24.24
CA LEU A 162 -0.74 -0.53 23.84
C LEU A 162 0.17 0.70 23.81
N GLY A 163 -0.03 1.57 22.82
CA GLY A 163 0.70 2.83 22.67
C GLY A 163 -0.23 4.00 22.45
N TYR A 164 0.24 5.20 22.79
CA TYR A 164 -0.56 6.42 22.81
C TYR A 164 -1.79 6.25 23.71
N ILE A 165 -1.55 6.18 25.00
CA ILE A 165 -2.62 6.03 25.99
C ILE A 165 -3.38 7.35 26.15
N ASP A 166 -4.69 7.27 26.36
CA ASP A 166 -5.53 8.46 26.63
C ASP A 166 -4.98 9.24 27.83
N GLY A 167 -4.76 10.55 27.60
CA GLY A 167 -4.10 11.42 28.59
C GLY A 167 -2.57 11.24 28.74
N ALA A 168 -1.96 10.27 28.07
CA ALA A 168 -0.52 9.99 28.12
C ALA A 168 0.03 9.57 26.72
N PRO A 169 0.19 10.50 25.77
CA PRO A 169 0.49 10.18 24.37
C PRO A 169 1.91 9.59 24.14
N THR A 170 2.78 9.66 25.12
CA THR A 170 4.14 9.08 25.09
C THR A 170 4.25 7.75 25.85
N ARG A 171 3.13 7.25 26.38
CA ARG A 171 3.12 6.04 27.20
C ARG A 171 2.87 4.79 26.36
N ILE A 172 3.69 3.77 26.60
CA ILE A 172 3.41 2.38 26.28
C ILE A 172 2.95 1.66 27.54
N GLN A 173 1.94 0.80 27.39
CA GLN A 173 1.43 -0.03 28.48
C GLN A 173 1.21 -1.45 27.96
N TRP A 174 1.59 -2.44 28.75
CA TRP A 174 1.51 -3.84 28.34
C TRP A 174 0.68 -4.68 29.31
N SER A 175 0.06 -5.69 28.76
CA SER A 175 -0.77 -6.67 29.48
C SER A 175 0.04 -7.51 30.45
N SER A 176 -0.63 -8.34 31.23
CA SER A 176 0.00 -9.46 31.91
C SER A 176 0.62 -10.45 30.92
N PHE A 177 1.69 -11.12 31.36
CA PHE A 177 2.41 -12.11 30.57
C PHE A 177 1.46 -13.22 30.07
N ASN A 178 1.45 -13.44 28.77
CA ASN A 178 0.62 -14.43 28.07
C ASN A 178 -0.89 -14.42 28.41
N SER A 179 -1.40 -13.31 28.94
CA SER A 179 -2.79 -13.24 29.40
C SER A 179 -3.36 -11.81 29.28
N PRO A 180 -3.59 -11.30 28.07
CA PRO A 180 -4.01 -9.92 27.85
C PRO A 180 -5.42 -9.60 28.36
N ALA A 181 -6.26 -10.62 28.61
CA ALA A 181 -7.62 -10.46 29.09
C ALA A 181 -7.75 -10.48 30.61
N THR A 182 -6.66 -10.48 31.40
CA THR A 182 -6.74 -10.62 32.86
C THR A 182 -6.51 -9.32 33.61
N THR A 183 -5.38 -8.66 33.47
CA THR A 183 -5.07 -7.40 34.14
C THR A 183 -4.07 -6.53 33.39
N TRP A 184 -4.23 -5.23 33.55
CA TRP A 184 -3.37 -4.18 33.00
C TRP A 184 -2.74 -3.32 34.10
N ALA A 185 -3.09 -3.60 35.37
CA ALA A 185 -2.47 -2.92 36.50
C ALA A 185 -1.01 -3.37 36.66
N ALA A 186 -0.12 -2.41 36.90
CA ALA A 186 1.30 -2.71 37.10
C ALA A 186 1.49 -3.64 38.30
N ASP A 187 2.04 -4.84 38.07
CA ASP A 187 2.30 -5.84 39.08
C ASP A 187 3.49 -6.72 38.67
N ARG A 188 4.36 -7.00 39.65
CA ARG A 188 5.56 -7.82 39.44
C ARG A 188 5.27 -9.29 39.16
N LEU A 189 4.17 -9.83 39.68
CA LEU A 189 3.80 -11.25 39.51
C LEU A 189 3.25 -11.50 38.12
N THR A 190 2.41 -10.60 37.62
CA THR A 190 1.82 -10.68 36.30
C THR A 190 2.72 -10.05 35.19
N GLN A 191 3.75 -9.33 35.63
CA GLN A 191 4.65 -8.55 34.77
C GLN A 191 3.94 -7.44 33.96
N ALA A 192 2.66 -7.17 34.19
CA ALA A 192 1.96 -6.04 33.60
C ALA A 192 2.58 -4.71 34.07
N GLY A 193 2.58 -3.71 33.21
CA GLY A 193 3.17 -2.41 33.55
C GLY A 193 3.10 -1.40 32.43
N TYR A 194 3.78 -0.29 32.64
CA TYR A 194 3.86 0.79 31.65
C TYR A 194 5.25 1.46 31.71
N ALA A 195 5.57 2.18 30.63
CA ALA A 195 6.74 3.06 30.56
C ALA A 195 6.38 4.33 29.77
N ASP A 196 6.88 5.45 30.25
CA ASP A 196 6.77 6.71 29.54
C ASP A 196 8.04 6.95 28.72
N LEU A 197 7.88 7.18 27.43
CA LEU A 197 8.96 7.49 26.49
C LEU A 197 9.33 8.97 26.58
N ASP A 198 10.49 9.34 26.05
CA ASP A 198 10.97 10.72 26.06
C ASP A 198 10.01 11.64 25.28
N PRO A 199 9.39 12.63 25.93
CA PRO A 199 8.43 13.53 25.29
C PRO A 199 9.07 14.47 24.26
N ARG A 200 10.41 14.60 24.22
CA ARG A 200 11.13 15.40 23.23
C ARG A 200 10.88 14.90 21.79
N PHE A 201 10.60 13.62 21.63
CA PHE A 201 10.35 13.00 20.33
C PHE A 201 8.88 13.09 19.89
N GLY A 202 8.01 13.69 20.69
CA GLY A 202 6.57 13.79 20.38
C GLY A 202 5.79 12.55 20.80
N PRO A 203 4.49 12.49 20.46
CA PRO A 203 3.63 11.36 20.76
C PRO A 203 4.05 10.09 20.01
N ILE A 204 3.60 8.94 20.51
CA ILE A 204 3.73 7.66 19.81
C ILE A 204 2.86 7.70 18.55
N THR A 205 3.43 7.23 17.45
CA THR A 205 2.76 7.20 16.14
C THR A 205 2.58 5.79 15.59
N ALA A 206 3.42 4.83 16.00
CA ALA A 206 3.20 3.43 15.62
C ALA A 206 3.92 2.47 16.57
N LEU A 207 3.41 1.26 16.66
CA LEU A 207 4.05 0.10 17.28
C LEU A 207 4.38 -0.92 16.20
N VAL A 208 5.54 -1.52 16.27
CA VAL A 208 5.97 -2.57 15.35
C VAL A 208 6.49 -3.73 16.17
N GLY A 209 5.82 -4.87 16.07
CA GLY A 209 6.22 -6.12 16.70
C GLY A 209 7.30 -6.89 15.92
N GLY A 210 7.40 -8.18 16.16
CA GLY A 210 8.30 -9.07 15.45
C GLY A 210 9.69 -9.18 16.06
N ARG A 211 10.70 -9.42 15.20
CA ARG A 211 12.07 -9.72 15.65
C ARG A 211 12.77 -8.55 16.32
N TYR A 212 12.49 -7.34 15.87
CA TYR A 212 13.04 -6.08 16.39
C TYR A 212 11.88 -5.16 16.77
N PRO A 213 11.29 -5.38 17.96
CA PRO A 213 10.14 -4.59 18.37
C PRO A 213 10.53 -3.11 18.52
N MET A 214 9.79 -2.24 17.85
CA MET A 214 10.07 -0.80 17.81
C MET A 214 8.83 0.00 18.16
N VAL A 215 9.07 1.13 18.83
CA VAL A 215 8.07 2.16 19.06
C VAL A 215 8.48 3.40 18.28
N PHE A 216 7.62 3.85 17.39
CA PHE A 216 7.79 5.06 16.62
C PHE A 216 7.13 6.23 17.35
N GLN A 217 7.84 7.34 17.42
CA GLN A 217 7.33 8.64 17.78
C GLN A 217 7.43 9.57 16.58
N GLU A 218 6.87 10.77 16.63
CA GLU A 218 6.93 11.72 15.50
C GLU A 218 8.37 12.03 15.04
N ARG A 219 9.33 12.11 15.99
CA ARG A 219 10.73 12.52 15.72
C ARG A 219 11.77 11.55 16.26
N GLY A 220 11.35 10.41 16.76
CA GLY A 220 12.25 9.42 17.32
C GLY A 220 11.76 8.00 17.14
N ILE A 221 12.69 7.05 17.25
CA ILE A 221 12.41 5.63 17.19
C ILE A 221 13.15 4.95 18.30
N SER A 222 12.45 4.13 19.06
CA SER A 222 12.99 3.35 20.16
C SER A 222 12.86 1.85 19.93
N LEU A 223 13.91 1.10 20.17
CA LEU A 223 13.90 -0.35 20.23
C LEU A 223 13.45 -0.80 21.61
N VAL A 224 12.55 -1.78 21.67
CA VAL A 224 12.00 -2.33 22.91
C VAL A 224 12.42 -3.78 23.05
N GLN A 225 13.17 -4.10 24.11
CA GLN A 225 13.70 -5.45 24.33
C GLN A 225 13.17 -6.04 25.64
N TYR A 226 12.69 -7.26 25.57
CA TYR A 226 12.31 -8.00 26.76
C TYR A 226 13.56 -8.42 27.54
N VAL A 227 13.64 -8.01 28.82
CA VAL A 227 14.77 -8.30 29.72
C VAL A 227 14.33 -9.08 30.97
N GLY A 228 13.04 -9.30 31.12
CA GLY A 228 12.48 -9.99 32.28
C GLY A 228 12.34 -9.13 33.54
N PRO A 229 11.68 -9.69 34.59
CA PRO A 229 11.50 -8.99 35.85
C PRO A 229 12.84 -8.61 36.50
N PRO A 230 12.92 -7.46 37.23
CA PRO A 230 11.81 -6.57 37.58
C PRO A 230 11.50 -5.49 36.52
N THR A 231 12.34 -5.30 35.53
CA THR A 231 12.22 -4.19 34.56
C THR A 231 11.23 -4.53 33.44
N VAL A 232 11.07 -5.80 33.09
CA VAL A 232 10.28 -6.36 31.99
C VAL A 232 10.78 -5.91 30.63
N TRP A 233 10.72 -4.62 30.31
CA TRP A 233 11.14 -4.06 29.03
C TRP A 233 12.25 -3.03 29.20
N ARG A 234 13.26 -3.13 28.35
CA ARG A 234 14.28 -2.10 28.15
C ARG A 234 13.94 -1.33 26.88
N VAL A 235 13.83 -0.01 27.00
CA VAL A 235 13.66 0.90 25.87
C VAL A 235 14.98 1.58 25.57
N SER A 236 15.42 1.52 24.32
CA SER A 236 16.67 2.13 23.85
C SER A 236 16.39 2.95 22.60
N VAL A 237 16.68 4.24 22.64
CA VAL A 237 16.53 5.14 21.49
C VAL A 237 17.53 4.76 20.41
N VAL A 238 17.06 4.52 19.18
CA VAL A 238 17.88 4.17 18.01
C VAL A 238 17.92 5.30 16.97
N SER A 239 16.93 6.22 17.01
CA SER A 239 16.94 7.44 16.21
C SER A 239 16.39 8.60 17.03
N GLU A 240 17.08 9.76 17.00
CA GLU A 240 16.68 10.98 17.71
C GLU A 240 16.19 12.08 16.76
N ASP A 241 16.38 11.91 15.46
CA ASP A 241 16.09 12.90 14.42
C ASP A 241 15.08 12.41 13.37
N ARG A 242 14.74 11.12 13.40
CA ARG A 242 13.78 10.50 12.48
C ARG A 242 12.75 9.71 13.25
N GLY A 243 11.51 9.94 12.91
CA GLY A 243 10.35 9.22 13.41
C GLY A 243 9.35 8.98 12.27
N CYS A 244 8.15 8.59 12.62
CA CYS A 244 7.07 8.34 11.67
C CYS A 244 6.01 9.43 11.79
N ILE A 245 5.69 10.14 10.68
CA ILE A 245 4.68 11.20 10.68
C ILE A 245 3.28 10.70 10.30
N ALA A 246 3.20 9.52 9.69
CA ALA A 246 1.95 8.91 9.26
C ALA A 246 1.84 7.52 9.92
N PRO A 247 1.03 7.37 10.95
CA PRO A 247 0.96 6.16 11.79
C PRO A 247 0.81 4.85 11.00
N PHE A 248 -0.06 4.86 10.02
CA PHE A 248 -0.36 3.68 9.22
C PHE A 248 0.51 3.53 7.96
N SER A 249 1.51 4.40 7.76
CA SER A 249 2.48 4.26 6.67
C SER A 249 3.54 3.20 6.92
N VAL A 250 3.53 2.58 8.08
CA VAL A 250 4.50 1.57 8.49
C VAL A 250 4.12 0.21 7.91
N ALA A 251 5.08 -0.42 7.22
CA ALA A 251 4.93 -1.77 6.70
C ALA A 251 6.17 -2.59 7.02
N THR A 252 5.99 -3.81 7.51
CA THR A 252 7.10 -4.70 7.88
C THR A 252 7.14 -5.91 6.96
N ILE A 253 8.31 -6.20 6.42
CA ILE A 253 8.59 -7.34 5.55
C ILE A 253 9.81 -8.07 6.08
N GLY A 254 9.58 -9.21 6.70
CA GLY A 254 10.65 -9.97 7.36
C GLY A 254 11.31 -9.20 8.49
N SER A 255 12.55 -8.77 8.31
CA SER A 255 13.30 -7.97 9.29
C SER A 255 13.39 -6.48 8.93
N GLN A 256 12.75 -6.07 7.85
CA GLN A 256 12.80 -4.69 7.37
C GLN A 256 11.46 -4.01 7.60
N THR A 257 11.52 -2.79 8.13
CA THR A 257 10.36 -1.94 8.37
C THR A 257 10.49 -0.68 7.53
N TYR A 258 9.46 -0.39 6.75
CA TYR A 258 9.35 0.76 5.87
C TYR A 258 8.37 1.77 6.46
N PHE A 259 8.67 3.05 6.38
CA PHE A 259 7.84 4.09 6.98
C PHE A 259 8.04 5.46 6.32
N LEU A 260 7.07 6.35 6.52
CA LEU A 260 7.15 7.75 6.09
C LEU A 260 7.62 8.64 7.24
N SER A 261 8.78 9.26 7.04
CA SER A 261 9.35 10.27 7.93
C SER A 261 9.09 11.70 7.42
N GLN A 262 9.51 12.72 8.18
CA GLN A 262 9.33 14.14 7.84
C GLN A 262 10.02 14.55 6.54
N ASP A 263 11.10 13.87 6.16
CA ASP A 263 11.94 14.14 4.98
C ASP A 263 11.80 13.10 3.87
N GLY A 264 10.94 12.08 4.04
CA GLY A 264 10.63 11.08 3.03
C GLY A 264 10.49 9.65 3.53
N PHE A 265 10.56 8.73 2.58
CA PHE A 265 10.41 7.30 2.83
C PHE A 265 11.73 6.66 3.23
N TYR A 266 11.69 5.88 4.30
CA TYR A 266 12.82 5.16 4.88
C TYR A 266 12.54 3.69 5.06
N MET A 267 13.62 2.93 5.12
CA MET A 267 13.66 1.54 5.55
C MET A 267 14.59 1.42 6.76
N THR A 268 14.24 0.58 7.72
CA THR A 268 15.09 0.24 8.85
C THR A 268 15.04 -1.26 9.16
N ASN A 269 16.14 -1.77 9.69
CA ASN A 269 16.26 -3.12 10.25
C ASN A 269 16.37 -3.10 11.79
N GLY A 270 16.01 -1.96 12.41
CA GLY A 270 16.14 -1.75 13.86
C GLY A 270 17.48 -1.17 14.32
N SER A 271 18.49 -1.07 13.44
CA SER A 271 19.81 -0.47 13.73
C SER A 271 20.25 0.55 12.68
N GLU A 272 19.97 0.28 11.43
CA GLU A 272 20.34 1.11 10.28
C GLU A 272 19.11 1.73 9.64
N PHE A 273 19.26 2.94 9.10
CA PHE A 273 18.21 3.69 8.41
C PHE A 273 18.67 4.01 6.99
N ALA A 274 17.98 3.47 6.00
CA ALA A 274 18.26 3.73 4.59
C ALA A 274 17.13 4.54 3.94
N PRO A 275 17.42 5.71 3.32
CA PRO A 275 16.43 6.45 2.56
C PRO A 275 16.13 5.71 1.25
N ILE A 276 14.88 5.35 1.00
CA ILE A 276 14.45 4.69 -0.24
C ILE A 276 13.91 5.66 -1.28
N GLY A 277 13.26 6.76 -0.84
CA GLY A 277 12.63 7.75 -1.72
C GLY A 277 13.52 8.97 -2.04
N SER A 278 14.73 9.07 -1.45
CA SER A 278 15.63 10.20 -1.65
C SER A 278 16.10 10.29 -3.10
N GLN A 279 16.06 11.51 -3.68
CA GLN A 279 16.35 11.79 -5.09
C GLN A 279 15.45 11.08 -6.10
N LYS A 280 14.49 10.27 -5.66
CA LYS A 280 13.52 9.57 -6.51
C LYS A 280 12.15 10.26 -6.43
N VAL A 281 11.43 10.08 -5.36
CA VAL A 281 10.01 10.45 -5.24
C VAL A 281 9.69 11.41 -4.11
N ASN A 282 10.57 11.62 -3.11
CA ASN A 282 10.22 12.39 -1.92
C ASN A 282 9.74 13.81 -2.26
N LYS A 283 10.46 14.55 -3.10
CA LYS A 283 10.08 15.92 -3.48
C LYS A 283 8.74 15.95 -4.22
N TRP A 284 8.49 14.98 -5.09
CA TRP A 284 7.23 14.84 -5.81
C TRP A 284 6.10 14.50 -4.82
N PHE A 285 6.30 13.52 -3.95
CA PHE A 285 5.30 13.09 -2.97
C PHE A 285 4.84 14.25 -2.08
N PHE A 286 5.77 15.02 -1.48
CA PHE A 286 5.42 16.18 -0.66
C PHE A 286 4.80 17.34 -1.45
N GLY A 287 4.96 17.36 -2.77
CA GLY A 287 4.26 18.31 -3.65
C GLY A 287 2.84 17.88 -4.04
N GLU A 288 2.59 16.56 -4.08
CA GLU A 288 1.31 15.97 -4.47
C GLU A 288 0.39 15.71 -3.27
N VAL A 289 0.94 15.34 -2.10
CA VAL A 289 0.14 14.98 -0.94
C VAL A 289 -0.52 16.21 -0.32
N ASP A 290 -1.79 16.07 0.05
CA ASP A 290 -2.47 17.05 0.89
C ASP A 290 -1.91 16.99 2.31
N ASN A 291 -1.19 18.04 2.71
CA ASN A 291 -0.55 18.14 4.02
C ASN A 291 -1.54 18.01 5.19
N SER A 292 -2.79 18.37 5.00
CA SER A 292 -3.82 18.22 6.04
C SER A 292 -4.22 16.76 6.29
N ALA A 293 -3.91 15.87 5.35
CA ALA A 293 -4.25 14.46 5.40
C ALA A 293 -3.02 13.52 5.40
N ILE A 294 -1.80 14.07 5.48
CA ILE A 294 -0.56 13.29 5.40
C ILE A 294 -0.47 12.22 6.51
N SER A 295 -0.96 12.52 7.70
CA SER A 295 -0.99 11.59 8.83
C SER A 295 -1.84 10.35 8.58
N ARG A 296 -2.72 10.38 7.59
CA ARG A 296 -3.55 9.25 7.17
C ARG A 296 -2.94 8.47 5.99
N THR A 297 -1.74 8.80 5.52
CA THR A 297 -1.05 7.96 4.55
C THR A 297 -0.92 6.54 5.11
N GLN A 298 -1.45 5.57 4.37
CA GLN A 298 -1.58 4.20 4.83
C GLN A 298 -0.81 3.26 3.90
N ALA A 299 -0.05 2.33 4.46
CA ALA A 299 0.68 1.30 3.74
C ALA A 299 -0.09 -0.02 3.72
N ALA A 300 0.01 -0.74 2.61
CA ALA A 300 -0.34 -2.14 2.52
C ALA A 300 0.75 -2.91 1.77
N VAL A 301 0.95 -4.18 2.13
CA VAL A 301 1.92 -5.04 1.47
C VAL A 301 1.21 -5.89 0.43
N ASP A 302 1.59 -5.73 -0.80
CA ASP A 302 1.20 -6.60 -1.91
C ASP A 302 2.26 -7.70 -2.09
N TRP A 303 1.97 -8.87 -1.53
CA TRP A 303 2.87 -10.01 -1.58
C TRP A 303 2.97 -10.65 -2.96
N ALA A 304 1.92 -10.56 -3.78
CA ALA A 304 1.91 -11.11 -5.12
C ALA A 304 2.91 -10.38 -6.02
N ASN A 305 2.90 -9.04 -5.95
CA ASN A 305 3.76 -8.18 -6.75
C ASN A 305 5.02 -7.73 -6.00
N ARG A 306 5.28 -8.26 -4.80
CA ARG A 306 6.44 -7.89 -3.97
C ARG A 306 6.61 -6.38 -3.85
N SER A 307 5.50 -5.71 -3.51
CA SER A 307 5.43 -4.26 -3.48
C SER A 307 4.76 -3.74 -2.21
N ILE A 308 5.24 -2.60 -1.72
CA ILE A 308 4.57 -1.81 -0.69
C ILE A 308 3.81 -0.70 -1.40
N ILE A 309 2.56 -0.52 -1.02
CA ILE A 309 1.67 0.46 -1.64
C ILE A 309 1.21 1.42 -0.57
N TRP A 310 1.53 2.71 -0.74
CA TRP A 310 1.05 3.79 0.12
C TRP A 310 -0.11 4.50 -0.54
N SER A 311 -1.28 4.47 0.12
CA SER A 311 -2.45 5.27 -0.26
C SER A 311 -2.36 6.64 0.39
N PHE A 312 -2.59 7.70 -0.38
CA PHE A 312 -2.59 9.06 0.11
C PHE A 312 -3.61 9.92 -0.65
N ARG A 313 -3.98 11.04 -0.04
CA ARG A 313 -4.86 12.03 -0.66
C ARG A 313 -4.04 13.06 -1.41
N SER A 314 -4.36 13.29 -2.68
CA SER A 314 -3.71 14.33 -3.47
C SER A 314 -4.24 15.72 -3.15
N VAL A 315 -3.45 16.75 -3.42
CA VAL A 315 -3.86 18.16 -3.27
C VAL A 315 -5.11 18.44 -4.09
N GLY A 316 -6.14 18.97 -3.42
CA GLY A 316 -7.41 19.29 -4.05
C GLY A 316 -8.41 18.15 -4.18
N SER A 317 -8.04 16.93 -3.81
CA SER A 317 -8.95 15.79 -3.74
C SER A 317 -9.69 15.76 -2.40
N ALA A 318 -10.93 15.26 -2.41
CA ALA A 318 -11.70 14.97 -1.21
C ALA A 318 -11.49 13.53 -0.70
N THR A 319 -10.93 12.66 -1.53
CA THR A 319 -10.76 11.22 -1.28
C THR A 319 -9.30 10.81 -1.39
N TYR A 320 -8.96 9.63 -0.87
CA TYR A 320 -7.65 9.01 -1.04
C TYR A 320 -7.60 8.38 -2.42
N ASP A 321 -7.04 9.10 -3.36
CA ASP A 321 -7.14 8.87 -4.81
C ASP A 321 -5.82 8.46 -5.46
N ARG A 322 -4.72 8.49 -4.71
CA ARG A 322 -3.39 8.18 -5.21
C ARG A 322 -2.73 7.06 -4.44
N LEU A 323 -2.07 6.20 -5.19
CA LEU A 323 -1.22 5.14 -4.67
C LEU A 323 0.22 5.39 -5.12
N LEU A 324 1.17 5.28 -4.19
CA LEU A 324 2.59 5.19 -4.47
C LEU A 324 3.01 3.74 -4.29
N VAL A 325 3.49 3.11 -5.34
CA VAL A 325 3.90 1.71 -5.37
C VAL A 325 5.42 1.64 -5.30
N TYR A 326 5.96 0.84 -4.41
CA TYR A 326 7.38 0.59 -4.27
C TYR A 326 7.66 -0.90 -4.33
N SER A 327 8.36 -1.36 -5.35
CA SER A 327 8.86 -2.73 -5.42
C SER A 327 10.16 -2.83 -4.62
N TRP A 328 10.15 -3.61 -3.53
CA TRP A 328 11.36 -3.81 -2.72
C TRP A 328 12.41 -4.68 -3.40
N GLU A 329 12.00 -5.49 -4.37
CA GLU A 329 12.89 -6.33 -5.15
C GLU A 329 13.64 -5.52 -6.20
N GLN A 330 12.93 -4.63 -6.91
CA GLN A 330 13.50 -3.79 -7.96
C GLN A 330 14.07 -2.46 -7.45
N ASN A 331 13.77 -2.09 -6.19
CA ASN A 331 14.08 -0.78 -5.61
C ASN A 331 13.61 0.39 -6.52
N ARG A 332 12.40 0.23 -7.09
CA ARG A 332 11.79 1.19 -8.02
C ARG A 332 10.40 1.59 -7.55
N PHE A 333 10.03 2.80 -7.95
CA PHE A 333 8.70 3.36 -7.68
C PHE A 333 7.85 3.42 -8.95
N SER A 334 6.53 3.46 -8.74
CA SER A 334 5.51 3.86 -9.71
C SER A 334 4.31 4.42 -8.97
N THR A 335 3.28 4.83 -9.69
CA THR A 335 2.04 5.34 -9.11
C THR A 335 0.84 4.61 -9.67
N ALA A 336 -0.28 4.67 -8.93
CA ALA A 336 -1.58 4.31 -9.47
C ALA A 336 -2.63 5.32 -9.01
N THR A 337 -3.67 5.46 -9.82
CA THR A 337 -4.80 6.35 -9.54
C THR A 337 -6.02 5.49 -9.26
N VAL A 338 -6.28 5.26 -7.97
CA VAL A 338 -7.40 4.47 -7.47
C VAL A 338 -7.91 5.10 -6.19
N THR A 339 -9.22 5.27 -6.10
CA THR A 339 -9.86 5.74 -4.87
C THR A 339 -10.05 4.58 -3.91
N SER A 340 -9.60 4.74 -2.66
CA SER A 340 -9.79 3.74 -1.60
C SER A 340 -9.85 4.42 -0.24
N ASP A 341 -10.69 3.93 0.66
CA ASP A 341 -10.66 4.40 2.06
C ASP A 341 -9.56 3.74 2.84
N TRP A 342 -9.41 2.42 2.66
CA TRP A 342 -8.42 1.62 3.36
C TRP A 342 -7.94 0.46 2.51
N LEU A 343 -6.62 0.30 2.40
CA LEU A 343 -5.99 -0.84 1.75
C LEU A 343 -5.76 -1.95 2.77
N VAL A 344 -5.88 -3.18 2.33
CA VAL A 344 -5.60 -4.36 3.15
C VAL A 344 -4.91 -5.43 2.30
N GLY A 345 -3.88 -6.05 2.84
CA GLY A 345 -3.41 -7.31 2.26
C GLY A 345 -4.56 -8.32 2.29
N SER A 346 -4.75 -9.06 1.22
CA SER A 346 -5.88 -9.98 1.10
C SER A 346 -5.47 -11.29 0.43
N ARG A 347 -6.40 -12.22 0.44
CA ARG A 347 -6.40 -13.41 -0.42
C ARG A 347 -7.75 -13.50 -1.11
N LEU A 348 -7.76 -14.05 -2.30
CA LEU A 348 -9.01 -14.48 -2.94
C LEU A 348 -9.65 -15.54 -2.04
N ASP A 349 -10.98 -15.59 -2.08
CA ASP A 349 -11.70 -16.65 -1.38
C ASP A 349 -11.25 -18.02 -1.95
N ALA A 350 -11.23 -19.05 -1.11
CA ALA A 350 -10.91 -20.40 -1.56
C ALA A 350 -11.86 -20.82 -2.67
N THR A 351 -11.35 -21.51 -3.66
CA THR A 351 -12.18 -22.04 -4.76
C THR A 351 -13.10 -23.12 -4.20
N SER A 352 -14.40 -22.89 -4.26
CA SER A 352 -15.39 -23.90 -3.87
C SER A 352 -15.58 -24.94 -4.98
N LEU A 353 -16.20 -26.07 -4.63
CA LEU A 353 -16.54 -27.08 -5.64
C LEU A 353 -17.48 -26.55 -6.72
N GLU A 354 -18.32 -25.58 -6.38
CA GLU A 354 -19.22 -24.89 -7.30
C GLU A 354 -18.46 -23.96 -8.26
N ASP A 355 -17.35 -23.38 -7.82
CA ASP A 355 -16.50 -22.52 -8.66
C ASP A 355 -15.67 -23.33 -9.66
N LEU A 356 -15.46 -24.62 -9.41
CA LEU A 356 -14.73 -25.52 -10.32
C LEU A 356 -15.41 -25.66 -11.67
N ASP A 357 -16.73 -25.69 -11.71
CA ASP A 357 -17.49 -25.78 -12.97
C ASP A 357 -17.24 -24.57 -13.89
N ALA A 358 -16.88 -23.43 -13.32
CA ALA A 358 -16.52 -22.23 -14.08
C ALA A 358 -15.06 -22.23 -14.55
N LEU A 359 -14.17 -22.91 -13.83
CA LEU A 359 -12.73 -22.93 -14.09
C LEU A 359 -12.28 -24.12 -14.93
N PHE A 360 -12.94 -25.27 -14.79
CA PHE A 360 -12.57 -26.52 -15.45
C PHE A 360 -13.81 -27.18 -16.09
N ALA A 361 -13.67 -27.61 -17.32
CA ALA A 361 -14.79 -28.25 -18.05
C ALA A 361 -15.17 -29.61 -17.49
N THR A 362 -14.20 -30.34 -16.92
CA THR A 362 -14.39 -31.64 -16.25
C THR A 362 -13.49 -31.77 -15.04
N LEU A 363 -13.83 -32.66 -14.11
CA LEU A 363 -12.98 -32.94 -12.93
C LEU A 363 -11.61 -33.50 -13.29
N GLU A 364 -11.47 -34.16 -14.45
CA GLU A 364 -10.19 -34.65 -14.94
C GLU A 364 -9.26 -33.54 -15.42
N ASP A 365 -9.79 -32.37 -15.74
CA ASP A 365 -9.03 -31.18 -16.14
C ASP A 365 -8.45 -30.42 -14.96
N VAL A 366 -8.82 -30.78 -13.73
CA VAL A 366 -8.33 -30.15 -12.50
C VAL A 366 -6.85 -30.50 -12.30
N THR A 367 -5.98 -29.59 -12.69
CA THR A 367 -4.52 -29.77 -12.62
C THR A 367 -3.88 -29.47 -11.24
N PRO A 368 -4.44 -28.60 -10.39
CA PRO A 368 -3.86 -28.34 -9.06
C PRO A 368 -3.97 -29.57 -8.16
N SER A 369 -2.87 -29.91 -7.44
CA SER A 369 -2.90 -30.92 -6.39
C SER A 369 -3.94 -30.57 -5.33
N MET A 370 -4.55 -31.59 -4.70
CA MET A 370 -5.50 -31.41 -3.60
C MET A 370 -4.89 -30.72 -2.37
N ASP A 371 -3.56 -30.72 -2.26
CA ASP A 371 -2.80 -30.00 -1.21
C ASP A 371 -2.39 -28.60 -1.65
N SER A 372 -2.83 -28.11 -2.81
CA SER A 372 -2.51 -26.78 -3.31
C SER A 372 -3.19 -25.70 -2.46
N GLU A 373 -2.49 -24.60 -2.22
CA GLU A 373 -3.01 -23.42 -1.49
C GLU A 373 -4.28 -22.85 -2.13
N ILE A 374 -4.54 -23.11 -3.40
CA ILE A 374 -5.77 -22.67 -4.11
C ILE A 374 -7.07 -23.22 -3.46
N TRP A 375 -6.99 -24.37 -2.76
CA TRP A 375 -8.12 -24.98 -2.06
C TRP A 375 -8.33 -24.45 -0.65
N LEU A 376 -7.24 -23.99 0.01
CA LEU A 376 -7.30 -23.47 1.37
C LEU A 376 -7.58 -21.97 1.39
N ALA A 377 -6.94 -21.24 0.49
CA ALA A 377 -7.16 -19.82 0.27
C ALA A 377 -6.59 -19.48 -1.12
N GLY A 378 -7.31 -18.75 -1.93
CA GLY A 378 -6.87 -18.31 -3.25
C GLY A 378 -5.60 -17.48 -3.24
N ASP A 379 -5.17 -17.03 -4.40
CA ASP A 379 -3.97 -16.21 -4.57
C ASP A 379 -3.96 -14.98 -3.66
N ARG A 380 -2.77 -14.59 -3.23
CA ARG A 380 -2.58 -13.34 -2.50
C ARG A 380 -2.86 -12.18 -3.43
N VAL A 381 -3.70 -11.26 -2.99
CA VAL A 381 -4.06 -10.05 -3.73
C VAL A 381 -4.07 -8.85 -2.80
N LEU A 382 -3.98 -7.67 -3.36
CA LEU A 382 -4.27 -6.45 -2.62
C LEU A 382 -5.79 -6.27 -2.57
N GLY A 383 -6.33 -5.98 -1.39
CA GLY A 383 -7.72 -5.60 -1.17
C GLY A 383 -7.87 -4.14 -0.81
N ALA A 384 -9.07 -3.62 -0.95
CA ALA A 384 -9.44 -2.28 -0.52
C ALA A 384 -10.89 -2.20 -0.08
N PHE A 385 -11.14 -1.34 0.90
CA PHE A 385 -12.48 -0.85 1.19
C PHE A 385 -12.70 0.46 0.45
N ILE A 386 -13.82 0.56 -0.25
CA ILE A 386 -14.18 1.71 -1.08
C ILE A 386 -15.57 2.19 -0.65
N SER A 387 -15.66 3.45 -0.21
CA SER A 387 -16.93 4.03 0.20
C SER A 387 -17.70 4.63 -0.95
N SER A 388 -19.02 4.47 -0.86
CA SER A 388 -20.00 5.20 -1.65
C SER A 388 -21.03 5.83 -0.70
N GLY A 389 -20.81 7.10 -0.35
CA GLY A 389 -21.65 7.79 0.64
C GLY A 389 -21.53 7.22 2.04
N ALA A 390 -22.63 6.69 2.59
CA ALA A 390 -22.68 6.14 3.94
C ALA A 390 -22.37 4.65 4.05
N THR A 391 -21.97 4.01 2.98
CA THR A 391 -21.66 2.57 2.93
C THR A 391 -20.30 2.32 2.28
N ALA A 392 -19.69 1.18 2.57
CA ALA A 392 -18.45 0.75 1.96
C ALA A 392 -18.59 -0.68 1.41
N THR A 393 -17.87 -0.97 0.32
CA THR A 393 -17.73 -2.30 -0.26
C THR A 393 -16.30 -2.79 -0.10
N TYR A 394 -16.15 -4.10 -0.03
CA TYR A 394 -14.85 -4.74 -0.08
C TYR A 394 -14.52 -5.13 -1.51
N ASN A 395 -13.33 -4.76 -1.96
CA ASN A 395 -12.86 -4.95 -3.32
C ASN A 395 -11.48 -5.60 -3.32
N THR A 396 -11.13 -6.29 -4.40
CA THR A 396 -9.77 -6.81 -4.65
C THR A 396 -9.24 -6.31 -5.97
N PHE A 397 -7.92 -6.09 -6.08
CA PHE A 397 -7.28 -5.56 -7.29
C PHE A 397 -6.91 -6.69 -8.26
N ASN A 398 -7.92 -7.30 -8.86
CA ASN A 398 -7.80 -8.36 -9.86
C ASN A 398 -8.82 -8.22 -11.01
N GLY A 399 -9.42 -7.04 -11.16
CA GLY A 399 -10.28 -6.69 -12.29
C GLY A 399 -9.50 -6.43 -13.58
N ASP A 400 -10.08 -5.67 -14.49
CA ASP A 400 -9.41 -5.25 -15.72
C ASP A 400 -8.18 -4.36 -15.44
N ALA A 401 -7.16 -4.44 -16.32
CA ALA A 401 -6.01 -3.57 -16.23
C ALA A 401 -6.43 -2.09 -16.36
N LEU A 402 -5.93 -1.25 -15.47
CA LEU A 402 -6.16 0.20 -15.57
C LEU A 402 -5.41 0.79 -16.78
N GLN A 403 -5.89 1.92 -17.29
CA GLN A 403 -5.12 2.67 -18.29
C GLN A 403 -3.78 3.03 -17.71
N ALA A 404 -2.69 2.51 -18.30
CA ALA A 404 -1.33 2.80 -17.86
C ALA A 404 -0.67 3.86 -18.76
N ASP A 405 -0.01 4.82 -18.13
CA ASP A 405 0.66 5.94 -18.81
C ASP A 405 2.12 6.05 -18.37
N TRP A 406 3.02 6.15 -19.34
CA TRP A 406 4.42 6.50 -19.12
C TRP A 406 4.78 7.74 -19.91
N GLU A 407 5.52 8.64 -19.29
CA GLU A 407 6.18 9.77 -19.96
C GLU A 407 7.67 9.70 -19.66
N LEU A 408 8.48 9.54 -20.68
CA LEU A 408 9.94 9.47 -20.55
C LEU A 408 10.54 10.86 -20.36
N GLY A 409 11.71 10.93 -19.74
CA GLY A 409 12.55 12.12 -19.73
C GLY A 409 12.94 12.56 -21.14
N ALA A 410 13.40 13.79 -21.30
CA ALA A 410 13.87 14.28 -22.57
C ALA A 410 15.18 13.60 -22.96
N PHE A 411 15.27 13.14 -24.20
CA PHE A 411 16.45 12.52 -24.77
C PHE A 411 16.77 13.11 -26.16
N GLN A 412 17.99 12.92 -26.63
CA GLN A 412 18.46 13.38 -27.95
C GLN A 412 18.71 12.13 -28.80
N PRO A 413 17.86 11.88 -29.85
CA PRO A 413 18.08 10.75 -30.76
C PRO A 413 19.41 10.82 -31.50
N ALA A 414 19.83 12.06 -31.88
CA ALA A 414 21.11 12.34 -32.50
C ALA A 414 21.89 13.34 -31.64
N PRO A 415 22.87 12.90 -30.82
CA PRO A 415 23.60 13.81 -29.95
C PRO A 415 24.22 14.99 -30.66
N GLY A 416 23.92 16.20 -30.17
CA GLY A 416 24.45 17.46 -30.73
C GLY A 416 23.83 17.94 -32.05
N SER A 417 22.85 17.22 -32.63
CA SER A 417 22.17 17.57 -33.89
C SER A 417 20.64 17.41 -33.74
N ARG A 418 19.92 18.00 -34.69
CA ARG A 418 18.48 17.74 -34.84
C ARG A 418 18.27 16.35 -35.43
N ALA A 419 17.20 15.71 -35.03
CA ALA A 419 16.76 14.43 -35.57
C ALA A 419 15.32 14.53 -36.03
N PHE A 420 15.02 13.88 -37.12
CA PHE A 420 13.66 13.60 -37.55
C PHE A 420 13.32 12.17 -37.22
N VAL A 421 12.35 11.99 -36.35
CA VAL A 421 11.78 10.65 -35.99
C VAL A 421 10.64 10.38 -36.97
N SER A 422 10.73 9.27 -37.71
CA SER A 422 9.70 8.86 -38.66
C SER A 422 8.62 8.00 -37.99
N GLU A 423 9.04 7.11 -37.15
CA GLU A 423 8.16 6.11 -36.51
C GLU A 423 8.73 5.61 -35.18
N ALA A 424 7.88 5.06 -34.36
CA ALA A 424 8.26 4.41 -33.15
C ALA A 424 7.51 3.09 -32.97
N GLN A 425 8.13 2.14 -32.29
CA GLN A 425 7.57 0.85 -31.94
C GLN A 425 7.76 0.62 -30.45
N ALA A 426 6.70 0.22 -29.75
CA ALA A 426 6.83 -0.18 -28.35
C ALA A 426 7.32 -1.62 -28.24
N VAL A 427 8.24 -1.87 -27.30
CA VAL A 427 8.67 -3.20 -26.90
C VAL A 427 7.79 -3.60 -25.73
N VAL A 428 6.64 -4.19 -26.05
CA VAL A 428 5.58 -4.52 -25.11
C VAL A 428 4.96 -5.86 -25.47
N GLU A 429 4.52 -6.59 -24.44
CA GLU A 429 3.66 -7.76 -24.56
C GLU A 429 2.22 -7.30 -24.34
N ALA A 430 1.59 -6.73 -25.35
CA ALA A 430 0.27 -6.10 -25.23
C ALA A 430 -0.58 -6.32 -26.50
N SER A 431 -1.91 -6.40 -26.29
CA SER A 431 -2.88 -6.47 -27.37
C SER A 431 -3.13 -5.12 -28.06
N ASP A 432 -3.00 -4.02 -27.30
CA ASP A 432 -3.27 -2.67 -27.77
C ASP A 432 -2.42 -1.63 -27.01
N TRP A 433 -1.98 -0.60 -27.70
CA TRP A 433 -1.22 0.51 -27.14
C TRP A 433 -1.24 1.73 -28.04
N THR A 434 -0.95 2.89 -27.48
CA THR A 434 -0.83 4.15 -28.23
C THR A 434 0.41 4.93 -27.80
N MET A 435 0.94 5.74 -28.68
CA MET A 435 2.14 6.53 -28.43
C MET A 435 2.02 7.96 -28.91
N GLN A 436 2.69 8.86 -28.19
CA GLN A 436 2.78 10.28 -28.49
C GLN A 436 4.25 10.73 -28.39
N ILE A 437 4.63 11.69 -29.20
CA ILE A 437 5.94 12.34 -29.15
C ILE A 437 5.78 13.84 -28.93
N ALA A 438 6.61 14.39 -28.06
CA ALA A 438 6.81 15.82 -27.91
C ALA A 438 8.22 16.18 -28.38
N ALA A 439 8.32 17.03 -29.37
CA ALA A 439 9.60 17.53 -29.93
C ALA A 439 9.85 18.97 -29.51
N VAL A 440 11.05 19.26 -28.99
CA VAL A 440 11.48 20.61 -28.64
C VAL A 440 12.30 21.16 -29.77
N ALA A 441 11.85 22.27 -30.39
CA ALA A 441 12.62 23.00 -31.40
C ALA A 441 13.86 23.66 -30.76
N ALA A 442 14.92 23.79 -31.53
CA ALA A 442 16.25 24.22 -31.08
C ALA A 442 16.36 25.71 -30.66
N ASP A 443 15.27 26.47 -30.67
CA ASP A 443 15.29 27.90 -30.34
C ASP A 443 15.13 28.14 -28.82
N ASN A 444 15.70 29.25 -28.34
CA ASN A 444 15.73 29.71 -26.96
C ASN A 444 14.35 29.85 -26.27
N GLN A 445 13.25 29.62 -26.97
CA GLN A 445 11.89 29.73 -26.44
C GLN A 445 11.25 28.40 -26.04
N ARG A 446 11.92 27.26 -26.18
CA ARG A 446 11.46 25.94 -25.75
C ARG A 446 10.00 25.62 -26.09
N MET A 447 9.54 25.96 -27.26
CA MET A 447 8.21 25.56 -27.73
C MET A 447 8.23 24.06 -28.02
N GLU A 448 7.44 23.29 -27.26
CA GLU A 448 7.20 21.88 -27.53
C GLU A 448 6.10 21.74 -28.59
N THR A 449 6.37 20.96 -29.62
CA THR A 449 5.33 20.51 -30.56
C THR A 449 4.96 19.09 -30.16
N VAL A 450 3.72 18.90 -29.69
CA VAL A 450 3.21 17.63 -29.24
C VAL A 450 2.32 17.02 -30.31
N SER A 451 2.59 15.77 -30.72
CA SER A 451 1.71 15.03 -31.64
C SER A 451 0.43 14.58 -30.94
N ALA A 452 -0.57 14.14 -31.68
CA ALA A 452 -1.63 13.32 -31.13
C ALA A 452 -1.12 11.92 -30.76
N TYR A 453 -1.85 11.20 -29.89
CA TYR A 453 -1.60 9.78 -29.69
C TYR A 453 -1.93 9.01 -30.97
N GLY A 454 -0.98 8.20 -31.44
CA GLY A 454 -1.13 7.31 -32.60
C GLY A 454 -1.19 5.86 -32.16
N ALA A 455 -2.05 5.07 -32.81
CA ALA A 455 -2.08 3.63 -32.66
C ALA A 455 -1.10 2.95 -33.63
N PRO A 456 -0.58 1.74 -33.30
CA PRO A 456 0.31 1.01 -34.19
C PRO A 456 -0.40 0.61 -35.49
N GLY A 457 0.33 0.68 -36.60
CA GLY A 457 -0.10 0.14 -37.88
C GLY A 457 0.00 -1.38 -37.94
N VAL A 458 -0.26 -1.93 -39.12
CA VAL A 458 -0.16 -3.40 -39.37
C VAL A 458 1.26 -3.93 -39.13
N ASP A 459 2.25 -3.08 -39.27
CA ASP A 459 3.69 -3.33 -39.05
C ASP A 459 4.12 -3.16 -37.58
N GLY A 460 3.17 -2.84 -36.66
CA GLY A 460 3.43 -2.60 -35.27
C GLY A 460 4.15 -1.26 -34.98
N ALA A 461 4.28 -0.36 -35.95
CA ALA A 461 4.90 0.93 -35.77
C ALA A 461 3.87 2.09 -35.79
N VAL A 462 4.15 3.14 -35.02
CA VAL A 462 3.38 4.39 -35.00
C VAL A 462 4.13 5.46 -35.77
N PRO A 463 3.53 6.06 -36.83
CA PRO A 463 4.14 7.16 -37.56
C PRO A 463 4.06 8.47 -36.76
N LEU A 464 5.17 8.91 -36.18
CA LEU A 464 5.21 10.08 -35.29
C LEU A 464 5.58 11.39 -35.98
N ARG A 465 6.46 11.36 -37.00
CA ARG A 465 6.88 12.50 -37.86
C ARG A 465 7.28 13.76 -37.08
N ALA A 466 8.15 13.61 -36.10
CA ALA A 466 8.61 14.70 -35.26
C ALA A 466 10.05 15.12 -35.64
N ASP A 467 10.35 16.43 -35.65
CA ASP A 467 11.69 16.97 -35.88
C ASP A 467 12.08 17.89 -34.71
N GLY A 468 13.18 17.57 -34.06
CA GLY A 468 13.66 18.32 -32.90
C GLY A 468 15.06 17.93 -32.47
N LYS A 469 15.61 18.68 -31.52
CA LYS A 469 16.89 18.36 -30.90
C LYS A 469 16.69 17.47 -29.65
N GLU A 470 15.66 17.78 -28.87
CA GLU A 470 15.25 17.04 -27.72
C GLU A 470 13.84 16.52 -27.93
N MET A 471 13.57 15.30 -27.49
CA MET A 471 12.29 14.65 -27.68
C MET A 471 11.88 13.96 -26.38
N ARG A 472 10.58 13.90 -26.11
CA ARG A 472 9.97 13.11 -25.06
C ARG A 472 8.93 12.18 -25.67
N LEU A 473 8.83 11.00 -25.14
CA LEU A 473 7.85 10.00 -25.55
C LEU A 473 6.85 9.78 -24.43
N ALA A 474 5.60 9.64 -24.81
CA ALA A 474 4.55 9.13 -23.93
C ALA A 474 3.98 7.84 -24.54
N LEU A 475 3.95 6.79 -23.76
CA LEU A 475 3.35 5.50 -24.08
C LEU A 475 2.10 5.32 -23.22
N ARG A 476 1.04 4.81 -23.82
CA ARG A 476 -0.22 4.54 -23.13
C ARG A 476 -0.74 3.17 -23.48
N MET A 477 -1.10 2.38 -22.47
CA MET A 477 -1.94 1.21 -22.57
C MET A 477 -3.38 1.60 -22.23
N PRO A 478 -4.36 1.35 -23.10
CA PRO A 478 -5.76 1.67 -22.78
C PRO A 478 -6.27 0.82 -21.63
N SER A 479 -7.36 1.26 -21.00
CA SER A 479 -8.06 0.48 -19.98
C SER A 479 -8.55 -0.84 -20.55
N ALA A 480 -8.52 -1.91 -19.78
CA ALA A 480 -8.89 -3.26 -20.15
C ALA A 480 -8.03 -3.88 -21.28
N ALA A 481 -6.91 -3.25 -21.66
CA ALA A 481 -5.95 -3.89 -22.53
C ALA A 481 -5.32 -5.11 -21.86
N VAL A 482 -5.18 -6.19 -22.59
CA VAL A 482 -4.46 -7.37 -22.11
C VAL A 482 -2.97 -7.14 -22.37
N TRP A 483 -2.20 -7.00 -21.33
CA TRP A 483 -0.76 -6.86 -21.40
C TRP A 483 -0.08 -7.42 -20.15
N THR A 484 1.17 -7.85 -20.30
CA THR A 484 1.94 -8.45 -19.19
C THR A 484 3.20 -7.65 -18.88
N ARG A 485 3.82 -7.07 -19.90
CA ARG A 485 5.09 -6.36 -19.74
C ARG A 485 5.24 -5.20 -20.71
N ALA A 486 5.76 -4.07 -20.20
CA ALA A 486 6.21 -2.91 -21.00
C ALA A 486 7.66 -2.61 -20.65
N GLN A 487 8.57 -2.59 -21.66
CA GLN A 487 10.02 -2.54 -21.45
C GLN A 487 10.69 -1.31 -22.01
N ALA A 488 10.45 -1.03 -23.30
CA ALA A 488 11.18 0.00 -24.03
C ALA A 488 10.36 0.55 -25.19
N VAL A 489 10.88 1.60 -25.82
CA VAL A 489 10.42 2.12 -27.09
C VAL A 489 11.58 2.17 -28.07
N GLN A 490 11.40 1.62 -29.26
CA GLN A 490 12.34 1.72 -30.37
C GLN A 490 11.92 2.84 -31.31
N LEU A 491 12.86 3.70 -31.69
CA LEU A 491 12.63 4.84 -32.55
C LEU A 491 13.47 4.73 -33.83
N THR A 492 12.82 4.87 -34.95
CA THR A 492 13.50 5.03 -36.25
C THR A 492 13.68 6.51 -36.55
N TYR A 493 14.94 6.94 -36.72
CA TYR A 493 15.26 8.36 -36.91
C TYR A 493 16.30 8.61 -38.02
N ARG A 494 16.41 9.85 -38.41
CA ARG A 494 17.50 10.36 -39.28
C ARG A 494 17.98 11.71 -38.76
N GLY A 495 19.26 12.00 -38.91
CA GLY A 495 19.78 13.34 -38.65
C GLY A 495 19.20 14.35 -39.65
N SER A 496 18.70 15.46 -39.15
CA SER A 496 18.09 16.53 -40.01
C SER A 496 18.90 17.83 -40.08
N GLY A 497 20.15 17.82 -39.57
CA GLY A 497 21.07 18.96 -39.68
C GLY A 497 21.55 19.49 -38.31
N ARG A 498 22.47 20.46 -38.35
CA ARG A 498 23.14 21.06 -37.19
C ARG A 498 22.52 22.39 -36.71
N ARG A 499 21.34 22.77 -37.12
CA ARG A 499 20.70 24.02 -36.65
C ARG A 499 19.59 23.81 -35.69
#